data_ed51e1e8cb136e5e2f1f722caff716ab
#
_entry.id   ed51e1e8cb136e5e2f1f722caff716ab
#
_cell.length_a   1.000
_cell.length_b   1.000
_cell.length_c   1.000
_cell.angle_alpha   90.00
_cell.angle_beta   90.00
_cell.angle_gamma   90.00
#
_symmetry.space_group_name_H-M   'P 1'
#
loop_
_entity.id
_entity.type
_entity.pdbx_description
1 polymer ?
#
loop_
_entity_poly.entity_id
_entity_poly.type
_entity_poly.pdbx_seq_one_letter_code
_entity_poly.pdbx_strand_id
1 'polypeptide(L)'
;MPRRATRRPPRLKTTILFKAGNLPNNPEELFRRVFWKSDFLASEAQSFWKEVRQAEPVGLPIQTWKDWIAKRGMSVGQFYNMIHGLVGAGFIEKRDSKWHLSNGFLRERDQMLSVYSNESGLKLR
;
A
#
# COMPACT_ATOMS: atom_id res chain seq x y z
N MET A 1 1.55 -23.38 -27.82
CA MET A 1 1.29 -23.05 -27.20
C MET A 1 1.08 -22.69 -26.25
N PRO A 2 1.20 -22.40 -26.05
CA PRO A 2 1.11 -22.22 -24.96
C PRO A 2 0.39 -21.66 -24.18
N ARG A 3 0.24 -21.53 -23.78
CA ARG A 3 -0.30 -21.18 -23.10
C ARG A 3 -0.61 -20.64 -22.26
N ARG A 4 -0.66 -20.39 -21.87
CA ARG A 4 -0.93 -19.94 -21.05
C ARG A 4 -1.90 -19.30 -20.50
N ALA A 5 -2.53 -19.33 -20.49
CA ALA A 5 -3.83 -18.72 -20.33
C ALA A 5 -4.31 -18.72 -18.90
N THR A 6 -3.96 -19.71 -18.18
CA THR A 6 -4.35 -19.82 -16.78
C THR A 6 -3.33 -19.20 -15.85
N ARG A 7 -2.48 -18.38 -16.40
CA ARG A 7 -1.45 -17.75 -15.60
C ARG A 7 -2.06 -16.84 -14.55
N ARG A 8 -1.51 -16.92 -13.36
CA ARG A 8 -1.91 -16.00 -12.30
C ARG A 8 -1.54 -14.56 -12.66
N PRO A 9 -2.31 -13.59 -12.17
CA PRO A 9 -1.88 -12.20 -12.29
C PRO A 9 -0.52 -12.01 -11.63
N PRO A 10 0.30 -11.12 -12.13
CA PRO A 10 1.58 -10.82 -11.48
C PRO A 10 1.35 -10.38 -10.05
N ARG A 11 2.19 -10.85 -9.15
CA ARG A 11 2.14 -10.39 -7.78
C ARG A 11 2.68 -8.97 -7.72
N LEU A 12 1.99 -8.14 -6.98
CA LEU A 12 2.47 -6.81 -6.70
C LEU A 12 3.65 -6.91 -5.75
N LYS A 13 4.73 -6.24 -6.10
CA LYS A 13 5.95 -6.29 -5.30
C LYS A 13 6.14 -4.95 -4.64
N THR A 14 6.12 -4.96 -3.32
CA THR A 14 6.38 -3.75 -2.54
C THR A 14 7.39 -4.12 -1.47
N THR A 15 8.49 -3.39 -1.44
CA THR A 15 9.50 -3.58 -0.43
C THR A 15 9.34 -2.49 0.62
N ILE A 16 9.14 -2.91 1.86
CA ILE A 16 9.02 -1.98 2.98
C ILE A 16 10.29 -2.09 3.81
N LEU A 17 11.00 -0.99 3.94
CA LEU A 17 12.30 -0.97 4.60
C LEU A 17 12.13 -0.73 6.10
N PHE A 18 12.43 -1.76 6.88
CA PHE A 18 12.43 -1.67 8.33
C PHE A 18 13.75 -2.15 8.89
N LYS A 19 14.16 -1.55 9.99
CA LYS A 19 15.37 -1.93 10.68
C LYS A 19 15.12 -1.80 12.17
N ALA A 20 15.54 -2.80 12.95
CA ALA A 20 15.39 -2.74 14.39
C ALA A 20 16.07 -1.48 14.91
N GLY A 21 15.38 -0.75 15.78
CA GLY A 21 15.88 0.50 16.32
C GLY A 21 15.69 1.71 15.43
N ASN A 22 15.14 1.50 14.21
CA ASN A 22 14.93 2.59 13.28
C ASN A 22 13.60 2.39 12.56
N LEU A 23 12.53 2.29 13.33
CA LEU A 23 11.19 2.11 12.79
C LEU A 23 10.51 3.46 12.59
N PRO A 24 9.58 3.55 11.65
CA PRO A 24 8.83 4.79 11.45
C PRO A 24 7.98 5.05 12.68
N ASN A 25 7.95 6.29 13.13
CA ASN A 25 7.18 6.68 14.30
C ASN A 25 6.13 7.76 14.00
N ASN A 26 5.91 8.04 12.72
CA ASN A 26 4.83 8.92 12.29
C ASN A 26 4.40 8.50 10.87
N PRO A 27 3.20 8.96 10.42
CA PRO A 27 2.68 8.53 9.11
C PRO A 27 3.60 8.88 7.95
N GLU A 28 4.23 10.05 7.96
CA GLU A 28 5.11 10.46 6.87
C GLU A 28 6.26 9.48 6.71
N GLU A 29 6.87 9.07 7.81
CA GLU A 29 7.97 8.12 7.74
C GLU A 29 7.51 6.73 7.30
N LEU A 30 6.31 6.34 7.71
CA LEU A 30 5.77 5.04 7.27
C LEU A 30 5.65 5.00 5.76
N PHE A 31 5.06 6.06 5.15
CA PHE A 31 4.92 6.10 3.70
C PHE A 31 6.27 6.16 3.00
N ARG A 32 7.28 6.79 3.61
CA ARG A 32 8.63 6.79 3.05
C ARG A 32 9.27 5.41 3.07
N ARG A 33 8.89 4.55 4.01
CA ARG A 33 9.40 3.17 4.01
C ARG A 33 8.85 2.37 2.85
N VAL A 34 7.63 2.69 2.42
CA VAL A 34 7.01 2.03 1.26
C VAL A 34 7.57 2.63 -0.04
N PHE A 35 7.68 3.95 -0.10
CA PHE A 35 8.11 4.66 -1.31
C PHE A 35 9.50 5.25 -1.10
N TRP A 36 10.44 4.39 -0.69
CA TRP A 36 11.76 4.83 -0.27
C TRP A 36 12.60 5.37 -1.42
N LYS A 37 12.20 5.14 -2.67
CA LYS A 37 12.94 5.66 -3.82
C LYS A 37 12.49 7.06 -4.24
N SER A 38 11.38 7.56 -3.69
CA SER A 38 10.84 8.85 -4.13
C SER A 38 10.03 9.51 -3.03
N ASP A 39 10.55 10.61 -2.50
CA ASP A 39 9.81 11.40 -1.51
C ASP A 39 8.54 11.97 -2.11
N PHE A 40 8.57 12.32 -3.40
CA PHE A 40 7.39 12.82 -4.08
C PHE A 40 6.27 11.78 -4.06
N LEU A 41 6.59 10.53 -4.44
CA LEU A 41 5.59 9.47 -4.42
C LEU A 41 5.10 9.17 -3.01
N ALA A 42 6.00 9.21 -2.03
CA ALA A 42 5.61 8.96 -0.64
C ALA A 42 4.58 10.00 -0.17
N SER A 43 4.81 11.27 -0.49
CA SER A 43 3.92 12.34 -0.12
C SER A 43 2.57 12.23 -0.83
N GLU A 44 2.61 11.95 -2.14
CA GLU A 44 1.38 11.81 -2.92
C GLU A 44 0.59 10.58 -2.48
N ALA A 45 1.27 9.49 -2.17
CA ALA A 45 0.61 8.28 -1.69
C ALA A 45 -0.10 8.53 -0.37
N GLN A 46 0.53 9.27 0.52
CA GLN A 46 -0.10 9.61 1.79
C GLN A 46 -1.35 10.47 1.57
N SER A 47 -1.28 11.44 0.67
CA SER A 47 -2.44 12.27 0.35
C SER A 47 -3.57 11.46 -0.26
N PHE A 48 -3.23 10.54 -1.18
CA PHE A 48 -4.22 9.68 -1.80
C PHE A 48 -4.87 8.75 -0.76
N TRP A 49 -4.05 8.19 0.11
CA TRP A 49 -4.54 7.32 1.18
C TRP A 49 -5.53 8.06 2.09
N LYS A 50 -5.26 9.34 2.38
CA LYS A 50 -6.17 10.15 3.18
C LYS A 50 -7.51 10.36 2.47
N GLU A 51 -7.47 10.53 1.14
CA GLU A 51 -8.69 10.65 0.35
C GLU A 51 -9.50 9.35 0.42
N VAL A 52 -8.82 8.21 0.31
CA VAL A 52 -9.50 6.91 0.42
C VAL A 52 -10.15 6.77 1.79
N ARG A 53 -9.42 7.15 2.84
CA ARG A 53 -9.94 7.07 4.20
C ARG A 53 -11.17 7.95 4.37
N GLN A 54 -11.13 9.16 3.83
CA GLN A 54 -12.25 10.10 3.95
C GLN A 54 -13.48 9.64 3.17
N ALA A 55 -13.27 8.84 2.13
CA ALA A 55 -14.38 8.33 1.32
C ALA A 55 -15.08 7.11 1.94
N GLU A 56 -14.51 6.54 3.01
CA GLU A 56 -15.15 5.40 3.65
C GLU A 56 -16.44 5.81 4.36
N PRO A 57 -17.43 4.93 4.44
CA PRO A 57 -17.46 3.53 3.96
C PRO A 57 -17.86 3.37 2.50
N VAL A 58 -18.20 4.47 1.82
CA VAL A 58 -18.66 4.40 0.42
C VAL A 58 -17.54 3.98 -0.52
N GLY A 59 -16.34 4.49 -0.30
CA GLY A 59 -15.19 4.21 -1.15
C GLY A 59 -14.93 5.31 -2.16
N LEU A 60 -13.69 5.39 -2.62
CA LEU A 60 -13.26 6.38 -3.60
C LEU A 60 -13.37 5.78 -5.00
N PRO A 61 -14.20 6.33 -5.90
CA PRO A 61 -14.37 5.76 -7.24
C PRO A 61 -13.04 5.70 -7.99
N ILE A 62 -12.81 4.60 -8.69
CA ILE A 62 -11.56 4.41 -9.44
C ILE A 62 -11.40 5.48 -10.51
N GLN A 63 -12.51 5.93 -11.10
CA GLN A 63 -12.50 6.93 -12.16
C GLN A 63 -11.90 8.26 -11.77
N THR A 64 -11.73 8.52 -10.47
CA THR A 64 -11.17 9.79 -10.01
C THR A 64 -9.69 9.96 -10.34
N TRP A 65 -9.03 8.92 -10.86
CA TRP A 65 -7.59 8.98 -11.13
C TRP A 65 -7.22 10.11 -12.11
N LYS A 66 -8.07 10.38 -13.11
CA LYS A 66 -7.77 11.43 -14.09
C LYS A 66 -7.74 12.81 -13.44
N ASP A 67 -8.72 13.08 -12.58
CA ASP A 67 -8.76 14.35 -11.87
C ASP A 67 -7.58 14.48 -10.91
N TRP A 68 -7.23 13.37 -10.27
CA TRP A 68 -6.12 13.38 -9.33
C TRP A 68 -4.81 13.77 -10.01
N ILE A 69 -4.46 13.09 -11.12
CA ILE A 69 -3.19 13.37 -11.78
C ILE A 69 -3.18 14.77 -12.38
N ALA A 70 -4.33 15.24 -12.89
CA ALA A 70 -4.41 16.58 -13.49
C ALA A 70 -4.14 17.66 -12.44
N LYS A 71 -4.71 17.51 -11.25
CA LYS A 71 -4.53 18.49 -10.18
C LYS A 71 -3.14 18.46 -9.56
N ARG A 72 -2.48 17.31 -9.58
CA ARG A 72 -1.23 17.11 -8.86
C ARG A 72 0.00 17.18 -9.76
N GLY A 73 -0.21 17.30 -11.05
CA GLY A 73 0.93 17.30 -11.98
C GLY A 73 1.66 15.97 -12.04
N MET A 74 0.97 14.88 -11.77
CA MET A 74 1.54 13.53 -11.86
C MET A 74 1.41 12.96 -13.25
N SER A 75 2.37 12.14 -13.65
CA SER A 75 2.21 11.33 -14.85
C SER A 75 1.35 10.11 -14.54
N VAL A 76 0.81 9.48 -15.59
CA VAL A 76 0.05 8.24 -15.44
C VAL A 76 0.94 7.16 -14.82
N GLY A 77 2.21 7.09 -15.26
CA GLY A 77 3.13 6.11 -14.72
C GLY A 77 3.40 6.30 -13.24
N GLN A 78 3.55 7.55 -12.81
CA GLN A 78 3.74 7.85 -11.39
C GLN A 78 2.53 7.45 -10.57
N PHE A 79 1.34 7.74 -11.07
CA PHE A 79 0.12 7.35 -10.38
C PHE A 79 0.03 5.84 -10.25
N TYR A 80 0.34 5.12 -11.34
CA TYR A 80 0.31 3.67 -11.34
C TYR A 80 1.27 3.09 -10.31
N ASN A 81 2.49 3.64 -10.25
CA ASN A 81 3.48 3.19 -9.26
C ASN A 81 3.01 3.46 -7.83
N MET A 82 2.35 4.60 -7.63
CA MET A 82 1.79 4.93 -6.32
C MET A 82 0.74 3.91 -5.90
N ILE A 83 -0.20 3.60 -6.79
CA ILE A 83 -1.25 2.63 -6.50
C ILE A 83 -0.67 1.26 -6.22
N HIS A 84 0.29 0.81 -7.06
CA HIS A 84 0.94 -0.47 -6.85
C HIS A 84 1.61 -0.56 -5.48
N GLY A 85 2.26 0.53 -5.06
CA GLY A 85 2.88 0.56 -3.74
C GLY A 85 1.88 0.46 -2.62
N LEU A 86 0.78 1.21 -2.73
CA LEU A 86 -0.26 1.20 -1.70
C LEU A 86 -0.96 -0.15 -1.59
N VAL A 87 -1.31 -0.75 -2.72
CA VAL A 87 -1.95 -2.06 -2.74
C VAL A 87 -0.97 -3.14 -2.28
N GLY A 88 0.27 -3.07 -2.78
CA GLY A 88 1.28 -4.05 -2.40
C GLY A 88 1.63 -4.02 -0.93
N ALA A 89 1.55 -2.86 -0.29
CA ALA A 89 1.79 -2.74 1.15
C ALA A 89 0.61 -3.20 1.99
N GLY A 90 -0.56 -3.38 1.37
CA GLY A 90 -1.76 -3.76 2.10
C GLY A 90 -2.47 -2.58 2.74
N PHE A 91 -2.26 -1.37 2.20
CA PHE A 91 -2.88 -0.16 2.74
C PHE A 91 -4.25 0.12 2.14
N ILE A 92 -4.43 -0.22 0.86
CA ILE A 92 -5.71 -0.03 0.17
C ILE A 92 -6.03 -1.28 -0.64
N GLU A 93 -7.31 -1.42 -0.99
CA GLU A 93 -7.76 -2.52 -1.83
C GLU A 93 -8.87 -2.03 -2.76
N LYS A 94 -9.04 -2.73 -3.87
CA LYS A 94 -10.09 -2.41 -4.82
C LYS A 94 -11.28 -3.32 -4.58
N ARG A 95 -12.46 -2.73 -4.37
CA ARG A 95 -13.73 -3.46 -4.23
C ARG A 95 -14.83 -2.69 -4.94
N ASP A 96 -15.59 -3.37 -5.77
CA ASP A 96 -16.75 -2.79 -6.46
C ASP A 96 -16.40 -1.51 -7.22
N SER A 97 -15.27 -1.53 -7.93
CA SER A 97 -14.77 -0.38 -8.70
C SER A 97 -14.47 0.85 -7.85
N LYS A 98 -14.13 0.64 -6.59
CA LYS A 98 -13.78 1.70 -5.67
C LYS A 98 -12.56 1.32 -4.86
N TRP A 99 -11.82 2.33 -4.43
CA TRP A 99 -10.72 2.13 -3.50
C TRP A 99 -11.23 2.20 -2.07
N HIS A 100 -10.79 1.27 -1.26
CA HIS A 100 -11.11 1.20 0.17
C HIS A 100 -9.85 0.99 0.97
N LEU A 101 -9.89 1.32 2.25
CA LEU A 101 -8.79 0.95 3.13
C LEU A 101 -8.75 -0.57 3.26
N SER A 102 -7.54 -1.10 3.34
CA SER A 102 -7.33 -2.52 3.54
C SER A 102 -6.72 -2.75 4.91
N ASN A 103 -7.07 -3.82 5.58
CA ASN A 103 -6.38 -4.21 6.80
C ASN A 103 -5.27 -5.22 6.53
N GLY A 104 -4.91 -5.39 5.25
CA GLY A 104 -3.88 -6.35 4.85
C GLY A 104 -2.55 -6.14 5.53
N PHE A 105 -2.11 -4.87 5.63
CA PHE A 105 -0.87 -4.55 6.29
C PHE A 105 -0.87 -5.01 7.76
N LEU A 106 -1.94 -4.70 8.47
CA LEU A 106 -2.05 -5.07 9.88
C LEU A 106 -2.14 -6.58 10.04
N ARG A 107 -2.97 -7.22 9.23
CA ARG A 107 -3.20 -8.67 9.33
C ARG A 107 -1.90 -9.44 9.08
N GLU A 108 -1.14 -9.04 8.08
CA GLU A 108 0.08 -9.75 7.74
C GLU A 108 1.18 -9.50 8.75
N ARG A 109 1.26 -8.28 9.31
CA ARG A 109 2.22 -8.02 10.39
C ARG A 109 1.87 -8.83 11.63
N ASP A 110 0.58 -8.92 11.94
CA ASP A 110 0.13 -9.72 13.08
C ASP A 110 0.49 -11.19 12.88
N GLN A 111 0.31 -11.71 11.67
CA GLN A 111 0.69 -13.08 11.36
C GLN A 111 2.18 -13.31 11.54
N MET A 112 3.00 -12.37 11.07
CA MET A 112 4.46 -12.48 11.23
C MET A 112 4.86 -12.49 12.69
N LEU A 113 4.22 -11.64 13.49
CA LEU A 113 4.49 -11.60 14.92
C LEU A 113 4.16 -12.94 15.58
N SER A 114 3.03 -13.53 15.19
CA SER A 114 2.64 -14.83 15.74
C SER A 114 3.62 -15.92 15.37
N VAL A 115 4.07 -15.95 14.12
CA VAL A 115 5.05 -16.95 13.67
C VAL A 115 6.32 -16.83 14.47
N TYR A 116 6.85 -15.62 14.61
CA TYR A 116 8.10 -15.41 15.34
C TYR A 116 7.93 -15.71 16.82
N SER A 117 6.82 -15.28 17.42
CA SER A 117 6.54 -15.53 18.82
C SER A 117 6.49 -17.03 19.12
N ASN A 118 5.80 -17.79 18.26
CA ASN A 118 5.68 -19.24 18.42
C ASN A 118 7.04 -19.93 18.32
N GLU A 119 7.85 -19.49 17.36
CA GLU A 119 9.17 -20.12 17.14
C GLU A 119 10.15 -19.77 18.24
N SER A 120 10.14 -18.52 18.70
CA SER A 120 11.11 -18.06 19.68
C SER A 120 10.71 -18.32 21.12
N GLY A 121 9.42 -18.54 21.38
CA GLY A 121 8.90 -18.61 22.75
C GLY A 121 8.76 -17.27 23.42
N LEU A 122 9.10 -16.17 22.73
CA LEU A 122 8.98 -14.84 23.27
C LEU A 122 7.56 -14.32 23.05
N LYS A 123 7.16 -13.38 23.89
CA LYS A 123 5.83 -12.77 23.78
C LYS A 123 5.94 -11.27 23.71
N LEU A 124 5.03 -10.68 22.96
CA LEU A 124 4.90 -9.23 22.92
C LEU A 124 4.35 -8.75 24.25
N ARG A 125 4.89 -7.65 24.74
CA ARG A 125 4.46 -7.06 25.99
C ARG A 125 3.54 -5.88 25.79
#